data_5bab0f68818e31523b79e06e18ff2815
#
_entry.id   5bab0f68818e31523b79e06e18ff2815
#
_cell.length_a   1.000
_cell.length_b   1.000
_cell.length_c   1.000
_cell.angle_alpha   90.00
_cell.angle_beta   90.00
_cell.angle_gamma   90.00
#
_symmetry.space_group_name_H-M   'P 1'
#
loop_
_entity.id
_entity.type
_entity.pdbx_description
1 polymer ?
#
loop_
_entity_poly.entity_id
_entity_poly.type
_entity_poly.pdbx_seq_one_letter_code
_entity_poly.pdbx_strand_id
1 'polypeptide(L)'
;GSKLVEVGTTNRTHEHDYRESMGSRTGMIMKVHTSNYVVNGFTSEVPLGVLAGIARDYSTPLAVDLGSGTLVDMSRWGLPQEPTVSQTLSEGADLVAFSGDKLLGGPQCGIIAGRSDLIKRIKKNPLKRALRVDKFTLAALGAVLPLYAHPEKLPCRLPTYNYLTKTSSQIRKVAENLCPTISTMVEHLAEVSVEECSSQIGSGALPIET
;
A
#
# COMPACT_ATOMS: atom_id res chain seq x y z
N GLY A 1 2.71 4.84 -27.38
CA GLY A 1 2.82 4.29 -26.04
C GLY A 1 4.25 4.38 -25.53
N SER A 2 4.43 4.24 -24.22
CA SER A 2 5.76 4.18 -23.60
C SER A 2 6.34 2.76 -23.72
N LYS A 3 7.66 2.66 -23.80
CA LYS A 3 8.39 1.39 -23.68
C LYS A 3 8.80 1.21 -22.23
N LEU A 4 8.46 0.07 -21.63
CA LEU A 4 8.96 -0.33 -20.33
C LEU A 4 10.40 -0.82 -20.48
N VAL A 5 11.27 -0.37 -19.57
CA VAL A 5 12.63 -0.87 -19.39
C VAL A 5 12.76 -1.32 -17.96
N GLU A 6 12.92 -2.61 -17.76
CA GLU A 6 13.16 -3.21 -16.45
C GLU A 6 14.64 -3.09 -16.11
N VAL A 7 14.94 -2.73 -14.84
CA VAL A 7 16.32 -2.52 -14.36
C VAL A 7 16.63 -3.47 -13.21
N GLY A 8 17.85 -3.99 -13.19
CA GLY A 8 18.31 -4.96 -12.20
C GLY A 8 17.67 -6.33 -12.37
N THR A 9 17.54 -7.06 -11.26
CA THR A 9 16.93 -8.40 -11.20
C THR A 9 15.83 -8.43 -10.15
N THR A 10 15.08 -9.52 -10.06
CA THR A 10 13.97 -9.70 -9.10
C THR A 10 14.38 -9.47 -7.65
N ASN A 11 15.59 -9.88 -7.28
CA ASN A 11 16.10 -9.82 -5.90
C ASN A 11 17.26 -8.82 -5.72
N ARG A 12 17.79 -8.24 -6.81
CA ARG A 12 18.90 -7.29 -6.72
C ARG A 12 18.77 -6.18 -7.73
N THR A 13 18.71 -4.96 -7.22
CA THR A 13 18.74 -3.74 -8.03
C THR A 13 19.71 -2.77 -7.37
N HIS A 14 20.61 -2.21 -8.15
CA HIS A 14 21.64 -1.29 -7.70
C HIS A 14 21.51 0.07 -8.40
N GLU A 15 22.18 1.09 -7.86
CA GLU A 15 22.15 2.43 -8.40
C GLU A 15 22.64 2.47 -9.86
N HIS A 16 23.69 1.71 -10.20
CA HIS A 16 24.25 1.67 -11.54
C HIS A 16 23.24 1.14 -12.58
N ASP A 17 22.38 0.16 -12.21
CA ASP A 17 21.36 -0.39 -13.11
C ASP A 17 20.43 0.73 -13.61
N TYR A 18 20.02 1.62 -12.70
CA TYR A 18 19.22 2.79 -13.08
C TYR A 18 20.00 3.76 -13.96
N ARG A 19 21.22 4.14 -13.55
CA ARG A 19 22.05 5.12 -14.27
C ARG A 19 22.38 4.68 -15.69
N GLU A 20 22.72 3.40 -15.90
CA GLU A 20 23.00 2.82 -17.21
C GLU A 20 21.76 2.77 -18.12
N SER A 21 20.56 2.65 -17.53
CA SER A 21 19.30 2.63 -18.27
C SER A 21 18.74 4.02 -18.57
N MET A 22 19.30 5.09 -17.96
CA MET A 22 18.83 6.47 -18.19
C MET A 22 19.36 7.05 -19.50
N GLY A 23 18.53 7.85 -20.15
CA GLY A 23 18.92 8.53 -21.39
C GLY A 23 17.90 9.59 -21.82
N SER A 24 18.16 10.25 -22.94
CA SER A 24 17.32 11.34 -23.47
C SER A 24 15.86 10.92 -23.78
N ARG A 25 15.60 9.62 -23.87
CA ARG A 25 14.26 9.07 -24.09
C ARG A 25 13.57 8.58 -22.82
N THR A 26 14.22 8.68 -21.66
CA THR A 26 13.63 8.27 -20.39
C THR A 26 12.62 9.32 -19.93
N GLY A 27 11.36 8.94 -19.85
CA GLY A 27 10.26 9.85 -19.49
C GLY A 27 9.86 9.80 -18.03
N MET A 28 10.21 8.72 -17.31
CA MET A 28 9.85 8.53 -15.91
C MET A 28 10.68 7.38 -15.31
N ILE A 29 11.10 7.52 -14.07
CA ILE A 29 11.54 6.42 -13.22
C ILE A 29 10.33 5.94 -12.42
N MET A 30 10.11 4.61 -12.33
CA MET A 30 9.05 4.03 -11.52
C MET A 30 9.62 3.01 -10.56
N LYS A 31 9.34 3.19 -9.27
CA LYS A 31 9.61 2.22 -8.22
C LYS A 31 8.29 1.61 -7.77
N VAL A 32 8.22 0.29 -7.70
CA VAL A 32 7.06 -0.45 -7.20
C VAL A 32 7.42 -1.04 -5.85
N HIS A 33 6.63 -0.72 -4.82
CA HIS A 33 6.77 -1.30 -3.50
C HIS A 33 6.16 -2.69 -3.46
N THR A 34 6.87 -3.65 -2.86
CA THR A 34 6.43 -5.05 -2.74
C THR A 34 5.44 -5.20 -1.58
N SER A 35 4.23 -4.64 -1.72
CA SER A 35 3.22 -4.62 -0.66
C SER A 35 2.57 -5.98 -0.37
N ASN A 36 2.73 -6.97 -1.26
CA ASN A 36 2.00 -8.25 -1.19
C ASN A 36 2.89 -9.49 -1.22
N TYR A 37 4.21 -9.32 -1.17
CA TYR A 37 5.17 -10.41 -1.03
C TYR A 37 6.47 -9.92 -0.43
N VAL A 38 7.25 -10.82 0.14
CA VAL A 38 8.61 -10.57 0.64
C VAL A 38 9.60 -11.35 -0.21
N VAL A 39 10.67 -10.70 -0.62
CA VAL A 39 11.82 -11.37 -1.26
C VAL A 39 12.84 -11.67 -0.19
N ASN A 40 13.01 -12.95 0.13
CA ASN A 40 13.96 -13.42 1.12
C ASN A 40 15.29 -13.83 0.47
N GLY A 41 16.38 -13.72 1.24
CA GLY A 41 17.73 -14.14 0.83
C GLY A 41 18.66 -12.96 0.55
N PHE A 42 19.57 -13.12 -0.40
CA PHE A 42 20.53 -12.07 -0.76
C PHE A 42 19.86 -11.01 -1.63
N THR A 43 19.21 -10.05 -1.00
CA THR A 43 18.48 -8.96 -1.66
C THR A 43 19.26 -7.66 -1.64
N SER A 44 19.04 -6.81 -2.63
CA SER A 44 19.53 -5.43 -2.68
C SER A 44 18.48 -4.56 -3.35
N GLU A 45 18.16 -3.45 -2.72
CA GLU A 45 17.18 -2.49 -3.21
C GLU A 45 17.75 -1.08 -3.14
N VAL A 46 17.45 -0.25 -4.15
CA VAL A 46 17.91 1.14 -4.16
C VAL A 46 16.98 1.99 -3.28
N PRO A 47 17.53 2.67 -2.25
CA PRO A 47 16.74 3.58 -1.40
C PRO A 47 16.07 4.69 -2.22
N LEU A 48 14.88 5.10 -1.80
CA LEU A 48 14.09 6.10 -2.52
C LEU A 48 14.82 7.44 -2.67
N GLY A 49 15.53 7.89 -1.63
CA GLY A 49 16.32 9.12 -1.68
C GLY A 49 17.44 9.09 -2.74
N VAL A 50 18.04 7.92 -2.99
CA VAL A 50 19.04 7.71 -4.04
C VAL A 50 18.37 7.81 -5.42
N LEU A 51 17.22 7.15 -5.61
CA LEU A 51 16.43 7.26 -6.85
C LEU A 51 15.98 8.70 -7.12
N ALA A 52 15.59 9.43 -6.08
CA ALA A 52 15.26 10.85 -6.18
C ALA A 52 16.47 11.70 -6.61
N GLY A 53 17.69 11.33 -6.20
CA GLY A 53 18.93 11.92 -6.68
C GLY A 53 19.12 11.68 -8.17
N ILE A 54 19.03 10.43 -8.61
CA ILE A 54 19.14 10.08 -10.04
C ILE A 54 18.06 10.80 -10.86
N ALA A 55 16.82 10.82 -10.40
CA ALA A 55 15.72 11.48 -11.09
C ALA A 55 16.01 12.97 -11.31
N ARG A 56 16.59 13.66 -10.31
CA ARG A 56 17.01 15.07 -10.43
C ARG A 56 18.15 15.23 -11.42
N ASP A 57 19.19 14.39 -11.37
CA ASP A 57 20.36 14.44 -12.27
C ASP A 57 19.92 14.39 -13.74
N TYR A 58 18.90 13.59 -14.04
CA TYR A 58 18.37 13.43 -15.40
C TYR A 58 17.10 14.26 -15.68
N SER A 59 16.69 15.15 -14.76
CA SER A 59 15.45 15.96 -14.89
C SER A 59 14.21 15.10 -15.25
N THR A 60 14.13 13.90 -14.70
CA THR A 60 13.11 12.91 -15.00
C THR A 60 12.21 12.70 -13.77
N PRO A 61 10.88 12.68 -13.90
CA PRO A 61 9.99 12.42 -12.76
C PRO A 61 10.20 11.04 -12.14
N LEU A 62 10.13 10.97 -10.79
CA LEU A 62 10.11 9.75 -10.03
C LEU A 62 8.70 9.45 -9.55
N ALA A 63 8.14 8.32 -9.98
CA ALA A 63 6.86 7.80 -9.52
C ALA A 63 7.09 6.58 -8.61
N VAL A 64 6.31 6.48 -7.54
CA VAL A 64 6.30 5.32 -6.65
C VAL A 64 4.90 4.72 -6.60
N ASP A 65 4.79 3.42 -6.83
CA ASP A 65 3.56 2.66 -6.57
C ASP A 65 3.70 1.99 -5.20
N LEU A 66 2.92 2.45 -4.22
CA LEU A 66 2.90 1.88 -2.87
C LEU A 66 1.99 0.65 -2.77
N GLY A 67 1.06 0.48 -3.68
CA GLY A 67 0.08 -0.61 -3.64
C GLY A 67 -0.88 -0.52 -2.46
N SER A 68 -0.40 -0.65 -1.22
CA SER A 68 -1.22 -0.75 0.00
C SER A 68 -1.93 0.55 0.42
N GLY A 69 -1.32 1.71 0.20
CA GLY A 69 -1.98 3.01 0.38
C GLY A 69 -2.23 3.46 1.82
N THR A 70 -1.24 3.31 2.70
CA THR A 70 -1.36 3.88 4.05
C THR A 70 -1.13 5.39 4.07
N LEU A 71 -1.94 6.11 4.86
CA LEU A 71 -1.78 7.56 5.11
C LEU A 71 -1.22 7.86 6.50
N VAL A 72 -1.13 6.85 7.37
CA VAL A 72 -0.65 6.98 8.75
C VAL A 72 0.40 5.92 9.05
N ASP A 73 1.33 6.24 9.93
CA ASP A 73 2.27 5.27 10.46
C ASP A 73 1.52 4.27 11.37
N MET A 74 1.47 3.01 10.94
CA MET A 74 0.75 1.95 11.63
C MET A 74 1.52 1.42 12.85
N SER A 75 2.82 1.71 12.98
CA SER A 75 3.63 1.32 14.14
C SER A 75 3.09 1.89 15.47
N ARG A 76 2.33 2.98 15.41
CA ARG A 76 1.62 3.56 16.55
C ARG A 76 0.62 2.61 17.23
N TRP A 77 0.21 1.56 16.53
CA TRP A 77 -0.67 0.50 17.07
C TRP A 77 0.04 -0.85 17.19
N GLY A 78 1.39 -0.87 17.11
CA GLY A 78 2.18 -2.09 17.17
C GLY A 78 2.18 -2.93 15.90
N LEU A 79 1.62 -2.39 14.80
CA LEU A 79 1.61 -3.05 13.50
C LEU A 79 2.94 -2.81 12.76
N PRO A 80 3.31 -3.65 11.79
CA PRO A 80 4.47 -3.43 10.95
C PRO A 80 4.43 -2.05 10.29
N GLN A 81 5.61 -1.44 10.17
CA GLN A 81 5.74 -0.14 9.52
C GLN A 81 5.65 -0.31 8.00
N GLU A 82 4.75 0.45 7.39
CA GLU A 82 4.62 0.59 5.94
C GLU A 82 4.93 2.03 5.53
N PRO A 83 5.53 2.25 4.36
CA PRO A 83 5.77 3.60 3.85
C PRO A 83 4.45 4.34 3.69
N THR A 84 4.34 5.52 4.28
CA THR A 84 3.17 6.38 4.06
C THR A 84 3.33 7.21 2.79
N VAL A 85 2.21 7.64 2.21
CA VAL A 85 2.21 8.55 1.06
C VAL A 85 3.00 9.82 1.35
N SER A 86 2.84 10.39 2.55
CA SER A 86 3.53 11.63 2.96
C SER A 86 5.04 11.41 3.09
N GLN A 87 5.49 10.31 3.71
CA GLN A 87 6.91 9.98 3.80
C GLN A 87 7.53 9.79 2.43
N THR A 88 6.88 9.01 1.55
CA THR A 88 7.36 8.75 0.19
C THR A 88 7.53 10.04 -0.62
N LEU A 89 6.59 10.98 -0.50
CA LEU A 89 6.72 12.29 -1.13
C LEU A 89 7.86 13.13 -0.51
N SER A 90 8.03 13.09 0.81
CA SER A 90 9.09 13.84 1.51
C SER A 90 10.49 13.28 1.20
N GLU A 91 10.62 12.00 0.89
CA GLU A 91 11.85 11.35 0.45
C GLU A 91 12.22 11.65 -1.00
N GLY A 92 11.34 12.33 -1.74
CA GLY A 92 11.64 12.89 -3.06
C GLY A 92 10.90 12.24 -4.22
N ALA A 93 9.87 11.42 -3.98
CA ALA A 93 8.96 11.00 -5.05
C ALA A 93 8.18 12.21 -5.59
N ASP A 94 8.07 12.31 -6.91
CA ASP A 94 7.25 13.33 -7.57
C ASP A 94 5.78 12.93 -7.63
N LEU A 95 5.51 11.64 -7.75
CA LEU A 95 4.18 11.05 -7.78
C LEU A 95 4.15 9.78 -6.94
N VAL A 96 3.06 9.56 -6.23
CA VAL A 96 2.77 8.33 -5.50
C VAL A 96 1.42 7.81 -5.94
N ALA A 97 1.36 6.54 -6.36
CA ALA A 97 0.12 5.82 -6.66
C ALA A 97 -0.17 4.83 -5.53
N PHE A 98 -1.45 4.65 -5.19
CA PHE A 98 -1.87 3.72 -4.16
C PHE A 98 -3.36 3.36 -4.27
N SER A 99 -3.74 2.25 -3.64
CA SER A 99 -5.11 1.73 -3.64
C SER A 99 -5.96 2.33 -2.52
N GLY A 100 -7.24 2.57 -2.81
CA GLY A 100 -8.20 3.06 -1.82
C GLY A 100 -8.82 1.97 -0.95
N ASP A 101 -8.88 0.74 -1.42
CA ASP A 101 -9.60 -0.39 -0.82
C ASP A 101 -8.74 -1.35 0.01
N LYS A 102 -7.47 -1.00 0.22
CA LYS A 102 -6.54 -1.75 1.07
C LYS A 102 -6.41 -1.07 2.44
N LEU A 103 -5.19 -0.72 2.86
CA LEU A 103 -4.92 -0.10 4.16
C LEU A 103 -5.62 1.26 4.36
N LEU A 104 -5.96 1.96 3.27
CA LEU A 104 -6.77 3.18 3.38
C LEU A 104 -8.18 2.90 3.92
N GLY A 105 -8.72 1.70 3.72
CA GLY A 105 -10.05 1.32 4.19
C GLY A 105 -11.20 2.05 3.50
N GLY A 106 -10.97 2.52 2.29
CA GLY A 106 -11.95 3.18 1.43
C GLY A 106 -12.52 2.27 0.35
N PRO A 107 -13.18 2.83 -0.66
CA PRO A 107 -13.70 2.09 -1.82
C PRO A 107 -12.57 1.70 -2.77
N GLN A 108 -12.84 0.71 -3.63
CA GLN A 108 -11.90 0.32 -4.67
C GLN A 108 -11.68 1.45 -5.68
N CYS A 109 -10.48 1.97 -5.69
CA CYS A 109 -10.01 2.99 -6.63
C CYS A 109 -8.49 3.10 -6.60
N GLY A 110 -7.90 3.62 -7.65
CA GLY A 110 -6.52 4.09 -7.67
C GLY A 110 -6.46 5.58 -7.37
N ILE A 111 -5.53 5.96 -6.50
CA ILE A 111 -5.30 7.35 -6.12
C ILE A 111 -3.87 7.73 -6.52
N ILE A 112 -3.70 8.92 -7.09
CA ILE A 112 -2.40 9.49 -7.42
C ILE A 112 -2.26 10.82 -6.71
N ALA A 113 -1.22 10.95 -5.91
CA ALA A 113 -0.83 12.19 -5.22
C ALA A 113 0.56 12.63 -5.65
N GLY A 114 0.87 13.92 -5.53
CA GLY A 114 2.21 14.45 -5.79
C GLY A 114 2.22 15.83 -6.45
N ARG A 115 3.27 16.14 -7.19
CA ARG A 115 3.52 17.44 -7.79
C ARG A 115 2.36 17.93 -8.65
N SER A 116 1.94 19.16 -8.40
CA SER A 116 0.74 19.73 -9.02
C SER A 116 0.84 19.87 -10.55
N ASP A 117 2.04 20.14 -11.09
CA ASP A 117 2.27 20.23 -12.53
C ASP A 117 2.07 18.87 -13.22
N LEU A 118 2.58 17.78 -12.62
CA LEU A 118 2.40 16.42 -13.13
C LEU A 118 0.94 15.97 -13.01
N ILE A 119 0.29 16.23 -11.87
CA ILE A 119 -1.14 15.94 -11.69
C ILE A 119 -1.99 16.72 -12.72
N LYS A 120 -1.67 17.97 -13.01
CA LYS A 120 -2.36 18.75 -14.07
C LYS A 120 -2.19 18.10 -15.45
N ARG A 121 -1.00 17.57 -15.77
CA ARG A 121 -0.76 16.84 -17.03
C ARG A 121 -1.58 15.55 -17.09
N ILE A 122 -1.60 14.75 -16.01
CA ILE A 122 -2.42 13.52 -15.91
C ILE A 122 -3.91 13.86 -16.12
N LYS A 123 -4.41 14.92 -15.48
CA LYS A 123 -5.81 15.35 -15.60
C LYS A 123 -6.21 15.77 -17.02
N LYS A 124 -5.27 16.19 -17.85
CA LYS A 124 -5.51 16.53 -19.27
C LYS A 124 -5.50 15.32 -20.20
N ASN A 125 -5.02 14.16 -19.75
CA ASN A 125 -4.97 12.96 -20.60
C ASN A 125 -6.39 12.48 -20.92
N PRO A 126 -6.71 12.19 -22.19
CA PRO A 126 -8.02 11.66 -22.59
C PRO A 126 -8.43 10.37 -21.87
N LEU A 127 -7.48 9.50 -21.52
CA LEU A 127 -7.74 8.27 -20.77
C LEU A 127 -8.38 8.52 -19.41
N LYS A 128 -8.19 9.70 -18.81
CA LYS A 128 -8.85 10.06 -17.55
C LYS A 128 -10.37 9.87 -17.61
N ARG A 129 -10.99 10.15 -18.78
CA ARG A 129 -12.44 9.98 -18.93
C ARG A 129 -12.87 8.51 -18.85
N ALA A 130 -12.06 7.61 -19.40
CA ALA A 130 -12.32 6.17 -19.36
C ALA A 130 -12.02 5.55 -17.98
N LEU A 131 -11.01 6.08 -17.28
CA LEU A 131 -10.51 5.55 -16.01
C LEU A 131 -11.09 6.26 -14.77
N ARG A 132 -11.98 7.24 -14.95
CA ARG A 132 -12.56 7.95 -13.80
C ARG A 132 -13.48 7.06 -12.99
N VAL A 133 -13.39 7.18 -11.67
CA VAL A 133 -14.33 6.55 -10.74
C VAL A 133 -15.71 7.21 -10.83
N ASP A 134 -16.72 6.50 -10.39
CA ASP A 134 -18.11 7.00 -10.33
C ASP A 134 -18.36 7.92 -9.11
N LYS A 135 -19.59 8.43 -9.02
CA LYS A 135 -20.00 9.37 -7.96
C LYS A 135 -20.05 8.71 -6.58
N PHE A 136 -20.40 7.41 -6.50
CA PHE A 136 -20.51 6.69 -5.23
C PHE A 136 -19.10 6.46 -4.65
N THR A 137 -18.15 6.07 -5.48
CA THR A 137 -16.74 5.95 -5.10
C THR A 137 -16.19 7.30 -4.59
N LEU A 138 -16.49 8.41 -5.27
CA LEU A 138 -16.06 9.73 -4.82
C LEU A 138 -16.72 10.13 -3.49
N ALA A 139 -18.00 9.84 -3.30
CA ALA A 139 -18.70 10.11 -2.04
C ALA A 139 -18.12 9.28 -0.89
N ALA A 140 -17.85 8.00 -1.12
CA ALA A 140 -17.22 7.11 -0.13
C ALA A 140 -15.82 7.59 0.25
N LEU A 141 -14.98 7.97 -0.72
CA LEU A 141 -13.67 8.59 -0.44
C LEU A 141 -13.81 9.89 0.35
N GLY A 142 -14.79 10.73 0.00
CA GLY A 142 -15.12 11.96 0.71
C GLY A 142 -15.51 11.74 2.17
N ALA A 143 -16.07 10.57 2.51
CA ALA A 143 -16.39 10.18 3.87
C ALA A 143 -15.16 9.60 4.63
N VAL A 144 -14.31 8.83 3.95
CA VAL A 144 -13.15 8.15 4.56
C VAL A 144 -11.98 9.09 4.79
N LEU A 145 -11.58 9.88 3.78
CA LEU A 145 -10.37 10.72 3.86
C LEU A 145 -10.36 11.70 5.05
N PRO A 146 -11.48 12.39 5.40
CA PRO A 146 -11.51 13.28 6.56
C PRO A 146 -11.25 12.58 7.90
N LEU A 147 -11.46 11.26 8.01
CA LEU A 147 -11.18 10.51 9.24
C LEU A 147 -9.69 10.53 9.59
N TYR A 148 -8.84 10.61 8.59
CA TYR A 148 -7.37 10.67 8.73
C TYR A 148 -6.85 11.99 9.31
N ALA A 149 -7.69 13.03 9.42
CA ALA A 149 -7.35 14.25 10.17
C ALA A 149 -7.18 13.97 11.69
N HIS A 150 -7.75 12.85 12.18
CA HIS A 150 -7.69 12.42 13.57
C HIS A 150 -7.26 10.96 13.67
N PRO A 151 -5.98 10.65 13.40
CA PRO A 151 -5.49 9.28 13.35
C PRO A 151 -5.77 8.46 14.61
N GLU A 152 -5.73 9.10 15.78
CA GLU A 152 -6.01 8.47 17.08
C GLU A 152 -7.45 7.88 17.17
N LYS A 153 -8.36 8.34 16.31
CA LYS A 153 -9.76 7.89 16.30
C LYS A 153 -10.04 6.85 15.21
N LEU A 154 -9.06 6.52 14.36
CA LEU A 154 -9.26 5.54 13.28
C LEU A 154 -9.72 4.16 13.79
N PRO A 155 -9.15 3.60 14.88
CA PRO A 155 -9.62 2.32 15.41
C PRO A 155 -11.11 2.28 15.78
N CYS A 156 -11.69 3.42 16.15
CA CYS A 156 -13.10 3.53 16.52
C CYS A 156 -14.01 3.92 15.34
N ARG A 157 -13.47 4.50 14.27
CA ARG A 157 -14.26 5.10 13.19
C ARG A 157 -14.15 4.39 11.86
N LEU A 158 -13.05 3.68 11.62
CA LEU A 158 -12.79 3.02 10.35
C LEU A 158 -12.69 1.50 10.58
N PRO A 159 -13.59 0.70 9.99
CA PRO A 159 -13.63 -0.74 10.19
C PRO A 159 -12.28 -1.44 10.00
N THR A 160 -11.52 -1.06 8.96
CA THR A 160 -10.19 -1.60 8.69
C THR A 160 -9.29 -1.49 9.92
N TYR A 161 -9.16 -0.30 10.49
CA TYR A 161 -8.33 -0.10 11.68
C TYR A 161 -8.93 -0.71 12.94
N ASN A 162 -10.26 -0.78 13.05
CA ASN A 162 -10.90 -1.49 14.15
C ASN A 162 -10.51 -2.96 14.18
N TYR A 163 -10.43 -3.62 13.01
CA TYR A 163 -10.01 -5.01 12.94
C TYR A 163 -8.50 -5.17 13.16
N LEU A 164 -7.67 -4.33 12.55
CA LEU A 164 -6.21 -4.41 12.63
C LEU A 164 -5.66 -4.15 14.04
N THR A 165 -6.39 -3.39 14.87
CA THR A 165 -5.95 -3.01 16.22
C THR A 165 -6.59 -3.84 17.33
N LYS A 166 -7.32 -4.90 17.00
CA LYS A 166 -7.84 -5.83 18.01
C LYS A 166 -6.71 -6.56 18.70
N THR A 167 -6.81 -6.65 20.03
CA THR A 167 -5.85 -7.44 20.80
C THR A 167 -6.11 -8.94 20.65
N SER A 168 -5.07 -9.77 20.83
CA SER A 168 -5.21 -11.24 20.83
C SER A 168 -6.31 -11.72 21.81
N SER A 169 -6.41 -11.09 23.00
CA SER A 169 -7.46 -11.44 23.97
C SER A 169 -8.88 -11.14 23.46
N GLN A 170 -9.07 -10.05 22.71
CA GLN A 170 -10.36 -9.72 22.11
C GLN A 170 -10.72 -10.71 21.00
N ILE A 171 -9.74 -11.11 20.18
CA ILE A 171 -9.93 -12.09 19.12
C ILE A 171 -10.24 -13.45 19.72
N ARG A 172 -9.47 -13.90 20.71
CA ARG A 172 -9.69 -15.16 21.45
C ARG A 172 -11.11 -15.24 22.02
N LYS A 173 -11.58 -14.18 22.69
CA LYS A 173 -12.93 -14.15 23.25
C LYS A 173 -14.01 -14.36 22.19
N VAL A 174 -13.86 -13.81 21.01
CA VAL A 174 -14.79 -14.01 19.89
C VAL A 174 -14.73 -15.46 19.40
N ALA A 175 -13.51 -16.00 19.21
CA ALA A 175 -13.30 -17.38 18.77
C ALA A 175 -13.89 -18.39 19.77
N GLU A 176 -13.65 -18.23 21.06
CA GLU A 176 -14.20 -19.08 22.14
C GLU A 176 -15.73 -19.04 22.19
N ASN A 177 -16.33 -17.87 21.94
CA ASN A 177 -17.79 -17.75 21.87
C ASN A 177 -18.40 -18.46 20.65
N LEU A 178 -17.68 -18.51 19.52
CA LEU A 178 -18.15 -19.14 18.28
C LEU A 178 -17.89 -20.63 18.25
N CYS A 179 -16.82 -21.11 18.88
CA CYS A 179 -16.34 -22.49 18.84
C CYS A 179 -17.42 -23.52 19.18
N PRO A 180 -18.23 -23.40 20.25
CA PRO A 180 -19.28 -24.39 20.58
C PRO A 180 -20.34 -24.53 19.49
N THR A 181 -20.77 -23.40 18.92
CA THR A 181 -21.77 -23.40 17.84
C THR A 181 -21.23 -24.08 16.59
N ILE A 182 -19.99 -23.75 16.19
CA ILE A 182 -19.35 -24.36 15.03
C ILE A 182 -19.13 -25.87 15.29
N SER A 183 -18.63 -26.25 16.46
CA SER A 183 -18.42 -27.66 16.83
C SER A 183 -19.69 -28.49 16.68
N THR A 184 -20.83 -27.99 17.18
CA THR A 184 -22.11 -28.66 17.03
C THR A 184 -22.54 -28.79 15.57
N MET A 185 -22.28 -27.78 14.73
CA MET A 185 -22.67 -27.83 13.33
C MET A 185 -21.86 -28.81 12.49
N VAL A 186 -20.62 -29.11 12.89
CA VAL A 186 -19.69 -29.94 12.11
C VAL A 186 -19.24 -31.21 12.86
N GLU A 187 -19.87 -31.58 13.98
CA GLU A 187 -19.46 -32.68 14.86
C GLU A 187 -19.28 -34.03 14.15
N HIS A 188 -19.98 -34.22 13.02
CA HIS A 188 -19.91 -35.44 12.20
C HIS A 188 -18.82 -35.37 11.12
N LEU A 189 -18.16 -34.23 10.95
CA LEU A 189 -17.18 -33.96 9.87
C LEU A 189 -15.78 -33.64 10.41
N ALA A 190 -15.71 -32.91 11.54
CA ALA A 190 -14.44 -32.37 12.04
C ALA A 190 -14.51 -32.05 13.55
N GLU A 191 -13.35 -32.08 14.19
CA GLU A 191 -13.13 -31.51 15.52
C GLU A 191 -12.72 -30.03 15.38
N VAL A 192 -13.27 -29.18 16.25
CA VAL A 192 -13.04 -27.74 16.23
C VAL A 192 -12.37 -27.28 17.52
N SER A 193 -11.22 -26.63 17.41
CA SER A 193 -10.49 -26.03 18.54
C SER A 193 -10.14 -24.58 18.27
N VAL A 194 -9.86 -23.81 19.33
CA VAL A 194 -9.33 -22.45 19.25
C VAL A 194 -7.84 -22.49 19.59
N GLU A 195 -7.02 -22.10 18.62
CA GLU A 195 -5.56 -22.11 18.77
C GLU A 195 -4.95 -20.73 18.53
N GLU A 196 -3.78 -20.49 19.09
CA GLU A 196 -3.00 -19.30 18.81
C GLU A 196 -2.27 -19.46 17.49
N CYS A 197 -2.36 -18.44 16.64
CA CYS A 197 -1.61 -18.37 15.40
C CYS A 197 -1.27 -16.92 15.09
N SER A 198 -0.20 -16.71 14.34
CA SER A 198 0.08 -15.43 13.73
C SER A 198 -0.90 -15.16 12.58
N SER A 199 -1.22 -13.90 12.36
CA SER A 199 -2.04 -13.48 11.23
C SER A 199 -1.22 -12.69 10.20
N GLN A 200 -1.72 -12.66 8.98
CA GLN A 200 -1.24 -11.76 7.94
C GLN A 200 -2.36 -10.81 7.56
N ILE A 201 -2.01 -9.55 7.34
CA ILE A 201 -2.98 -8.61 6.81
C ILE A 201 -3.28 -9.02 5.37
N GLY A 202 -4.53 -9.44 5.15
CA GLY A 202 -4.97 -10.07 3.91
C GLY A 202 -4.88 -9.18 2.67
N SER A 203 -5.21 -9.76 1.51
CA SER A 203 -5.12 -9.12 0.19
C SER A 203 -3.71 -8.68 -0.20
N GLY A 204 -2.68 -9.30 0.39
CA GLY A 204 -1.30 -8.97 0.14
C GLY A 204 -0.93 -7.53 0.50
N ALA A 205 -1.57 -6.97 1.53
CA ALA A 205 -1.26 -5.62 1.99
C ALA A 205 -0.04 -5.57 2.90
N LEU A 206 0.16 -6.63 3.70
CA LEU A 206 1.36 -6.82 4.53
C LEU A 206 1.68 -8.32 4.58
N PRO A 207 2.81 -8.76 4.00
CA PRO A 207 3.18 -10.16 3.94
C PRO A 207 3.88 -10.67 5.21
N ILE A 208 4.00 -9.82 6.23
CA ILE A 208 4.67 -10.14 7.48
C ILE A 208 3.61 -10.62 8.48
N GLU A 209 3.91 -11.70 9.20
CA GLU A 209 3.09 -12.19 10.30
C GLU A 209 3.02 -11.18 11.44
N THR A 210 1.85 -10.96 11.99
CA THR A 210 1.56 -10.04 13.09
C THR A 210 0.85 -10.73 14.25
#